data_0b5e5926cbd03e8901d5d7ff0b5f2031
#
_entry.id   0b5e5926cbd03e8901d5d7ff0b5f2031
#
_cell.length_a   1.000
_cell.length_b   1.000
_cell.length_c   1.000
_cell.angle_alpha   90.00
_cell.angle_beta   90.00
_cell.angle_gamma   90.00
#
_symmetry.space_group_name_H-M   'P 1'
#
loop_
_entity.id
_entity.type
_entity.pdbx_description
1 polymer ?
#
loop_
_entity_poly.entity_id
_entity_poly.type
_entity_poly.pdbx_seq_one_letter_code
_entity_poly.pdbx_strand_id
1 'polypeptide(L)'
;GSLGSSVVMHLVRAGITNITIVDPDRFESANLGRHILGVDDLGKYKTQALKERVQKDLSHITITSIPQYIQYECIKNIGMLDEMDVVVITTADWNSEEFLWLLHEVRRPKWALIQAWAEPHAIIGHVLITRPNSIADGRYLFDEHGSFLHQHSEWKDNGVIPLPGCGEAFIPGGPIGINTI
;
A
#
# COMPACT_ATOMS: atom_id res chain seq x y z
N GLY A 1 3.10 -3.64 1.44
CA GLY A 1 4.07 -3.94 0.39
C GLY A 1 5.24 -2.96 0.31
N SER A 2 6.04 -3.05 -0.74
CA SER A 2 7.26 -2.23 -0.93
C SER A 2 6.96 -0.73 -0.91
N LEU A 3 6.01 -0.29 -1.73
CA LEU A 3 5.59 1.11 -1.79
C LEU A 3 5.03 1.58 -0.44
N GLY A 4 4.14 0.80 0.17
CA GLY A 4 3.53 1.15 1.45
C GLY A 4 4.55 1.34 2.58
N SER A 5 5.56 0.49 2.66
CA SER A 5 6.60 0.62 3.68
C SER A 5 7.45 1.88 3.49
N SER A 6 7.74 2.25 2.23
CA SER A 6 8.42 3.50 1.90
C SER A 6 7.57 4.72 2.24
N VAL A 7 6.28 4.69 1.90
CA VAL A 7 5.32 5.77 2.24
C VAL A 7 5.26 5.97 3.75
N VAL A 8 5.14 4.90 4.56
CA VAL A 8 5.16 5.01 6.02
C VAL A 8 6.41 5.73 6.50
N MET A 9 7.59 5.37 6.01
CA MET A 9 8.84 6.02 6.42
C MET A 9 8.90 7.50 6.04
N HIS A 10 8.38 7.87 4.87
CA HIS A 10 8.29 9.27 4.47
C HIS A 10 7.31 10.06 5.33
N LEU A 11 6.12 9.51 5.62
CA LEU A 11 5.14 10.15 6.49
C LEU A 11 5.69 10.40 7.91
N VAL A 12 6.35 9.41 8.50
CA VAL A 12 6.97 9.55 9.83
C VAL A 12 8.03 10.65 9.84
N ARG A 13 8.88 10.68 8.81
CA ARG A 13 9.92 11.72 8.66
C ARG A 13 9.33 13.11 8.38
N ALA A 14 8.16 13.16 7.76
CA ALA A 14 7.40 14.40 7.57
C ALA A 14 6.66 14.88 8.84
N GLY A 15 6.76 14.12 9.95
CA GLY A 15 6.18 14.51 11.25
C GLY A 15 4.79 13.94 11.53
N ILE A 16 4.32 12.96 10.74
CA ILE A 16 3.08 12.25 11.06
C ILE A 16 3.35 11.28 12.20
N THR A 17 2.62 11.43 13.30
CA THR A 17 2.90 10.70 14.55
C THR A 17 1.91 9.59 14.86
N ASN A 18 0.77 9.52 14.19
CA ASN A 18 -0.25 8.51 14.41
C ASN A 18 -0.60 7.82 13.09
N ILE A 19 -0.25 6.53 12.98
CA ILE A 19 -0.40 5.76 11.74
C ILE A 19 -1.01 4.40 12.05
N THR A 20 -2.06 4.02 11.32
CA THR A 20 -2.59 2.66 11.32
C THR A 20 -2.16 1.97 10.03
N ILE A 21 -1.55 0.80 10.16
CA ILE A 21 -1.08 -0.02 9.03
C ILE A 21 -1.93 -1.29 8.98
N VAL A 22 -2.56 -1.52 7.83
CA VAL A 22 -3.39 -2.71 7.56
C VAL A 22 -2.77 -3.48 6.41
N ASP A 23 -2.36 -4.72 6.64
CA ASP A 23 -1.77 -5.61 5.62
C ASP A 23 -1.80 -7.04 6.18
N PRO A 24 -2.43 -8.03 5.50
CA PRO A 24 -2.51 -9.41 5.99
C PRO A 24 -1.21 -10.18 5.87
N ASP A 25 -0.27 -9.70 5.06
CA ASP A 25 0.88 -10.46 4.61
C ASP A 25 1.95 -10.64 5.68
N ARG A 26 2.65 -11.76 5.55
CA ARG A 26 3.95 -11.98 6.21
C ARG A 26 5.10 -11.51 5.34
N PHE A 27 6.19 -11.14 5.97
CA PHE A 27 7.42 -10.78 5.29
C PHE A 27 8.19 -12.03 4.88
N GLU A 28 8.44 -12.18 3.59
CA GLU A 28 9.05 -13.36 2.98
C GLU A 28 10.37 -13.02 2.29
N SER A 29 11.16 -14.06 1.97
CA SER A 29 12.45 -13.88 1.31
C SER A 29 12.37 -13.16 -0.04
N ALA A 30 11.29 -13.38 -0.81
CA ALA A 30 11.00 -12.69 -2.06
C ALA A 30 10.79 -11.17 -1.89
N ASN A 31 10.56 -10.70 -0.67
CA ASN A 31 10.38 -9.27 -0.37
C ASN A 31 11.71 -8.55 -0.06
N LEU A 32 12.78 -9.26 0.30
CA LEU A 32 14.04 -8.69 0.79
C LEU A 32 14.64 -7.65 -0.16
N GLY A 33 14.57 -7.87 -1.47
CA GLY A 33 15.17 -6.98 -2.46
C GLY A 33 14.41 -5.66 -2.70
N ARG A 34 13.22 -5.49 -2.14
CA ARG A 34 12.33 -4.35 -2.44
C ARG A 34 11.61 -3.75 -1.23
N HIS A 35 11.85 -4.29 -0.04
CA HIS A 35 11.20 -3.84 1.19
C HIS A 35 12.22 -3.20 2.12
N ILE A 36 11.77 -2.30 3.00
CA ILE A 36 12.66 -1.65 3.99
C ILE A 36 13.02 -2.56 5.17
N LEU A 37 12.31 -3.69 5.32
CA LEU A 37 12.58 -4.72 6.33
C LEU A 37 13.77 -5.59 5.90
N GLY A 38 14.37 -6.27 6.88
CA GLY A 38 15.57 -7.08 6.69
C GLY A 38 15.37 -8.56 7.04
N VAL A 39 16.45 -9.31 6.97
CA VAL A 39 16.46 -10.77 7.23
C VAL A 39 15.88 -11.13 8.61
N ASP A 40 16.12 -10.29 9.61
CA ASP A 40 15.63 -10.49 10.99
C ASP A 40 14.10 -10.40 11.11
N ASP A 41 13.43 -9.95 10.07
CA ASP A 41 11.97 -9.77 10.05
C ASP A 41 11.25 -10.89 9.29
N LEU A 42 11.99 -11.85 8.70
CA LEU A 42 11.40 -12.97 7.96
C LEU A 42 10.38 -13.74 8.82
N GLY A 43 9.21 -14.01 8.22
CA GLY A 43 8.10 -14.72 8.85
C GLY A 43 7.19 -13.87 9.75
N LYS A 44 7.60 -12.65 10.14
CA LYS A 44 6.72 -11.73 10.87
C LYS A 44 5.62 -11.16 9.95
N TYR A 45 4.51 -10.72 10.53
CA TYR A 45 3.57 -9.89 9.78
C TYR A 45 4.25 -8.58 9.36
N LYS A 46 4.06 -8.16 8.09
CA LYS A 46 4.66 -6.93 7.55
C LYS A 46 4.30 -5.70 8.40
N THR A 47 3.05 -5.60 8.84
CA THR A 47 2.58 -4.52 9.72
C THR A 47 3.29 -4.48 11.05
N GLN A 48 3.50 -5.63 11.69
CA GLN A 48 4.17 -5.73 12.98
C GLN A 48 5.66 -5.41 12.86
N ALA A 49 6.34 -5.99 11.88
CA ALA A 49 7.76 -5.74 11.64
C ALA A 49 8.04 -4.26 11.33
N LEU A 50 7.17 -3.63 10.52
CA LEU A 50 7.28 -2.21 10.20
C LEU A 50 7.07 -1.32 11.43
N LYS A 51 6.08 -1.65 12.28
CA LYS A 51 5.87 -0.99 13.57
C LYS A 51 7.12 -1.05 14.44
N GLU A 52 7.68 -2.25 14.64
CA GLU A 52 8.88 -2.46 15.46
C GLU A 52 10.08 -1.66 14.92
N ARG A 53 10.25 -1.68 13.59
CA ARG A 53 11.32 -0.93 12.91
C ARG A 53 11.20 0.57 13.13
N VAL A 54 10.02 1.15 12.94
CA VAL A 54 9.81 2.58 13.10
C VAL A 54 9.96 3.00 14.56
N GLN A 55 9.33 2.29 15.48
CA GLN A 55 9.33 2.65 16.90
C GLN A 55 10.69 2.45 17.58
N LYS A 56 11.56 1.60 17.02
CA LYS A 56 12.94 1.45 17.47
C LYS A 56 13.75 2.74 17.29
N ASP A 57 13.56 3.40 16.14
CA ASP A 57 14.32 4.61 15.78
C ASP A 57 13.58 5.89 16.22
N LEU A 58 12.24 5.85 16.27
CA LEU A 58 11.36 6.99 16.52
C LEU A 58 10.27 6.61 17.55
N SER A 59 10.66 6.53 18.80
CA SER A 59 9.82 6.04 19.91
C SER A 59 8.57 6.88 20.20
N HIS A 60 8.52 8.14 19.74
CA HIS A 60 7.38 9.05 19.89
C HIS A 60 6.26 8.80 18.87
N ILE A 61 6.50 7.94 17.88
CA ILE A 61 5.50 7.62 16.85
C ILE A 61 4.58 6.51 17.35
N THR A 62 3.27 6.72 17.20
CA THR A 62 2.26 5.71 17.50
C THR A 62 1.89 4.97 16.23
N ILE A 63 2.15 3.66 16.19
CA ILE A 63 1.74 2.79 15.08
C ILE A 63 0.80 1.70 15.58
N THR A 64 -0.39 1.65 15.00
CA THR A 64 -1.33 0.53 15.15
C THR A 64 -1.10 -0.46 14.01
N SER A 65 -0.81 -1.71 14.36
CA SER A 65 -0.57 -2.80 13.40
C SER A 65 -1.78 -3.71 13.35
N ILE A 66 -2.36 -3.88 12.17
CA ILE A 66 -3.54 -4.73 11.91
C ILE A 66 -3.17 -5.75 10.82
N PRO A 67 -2.80 -6.99 11.18
CA PRO A 67 -2.42 -8.02 10.23
C PRO A 67 -3.66 -8.72 9.64
N GLN A 68 -4.47 -7.97 8.89
CA GLN A 68 -5.73 -8.42 8.33
C GLN A 68 -6.06 -7.68 7.03
N TYR A 69 -6.99 -8.18 6.23
CA TYR A 69 -7.58 -7.45 5.11
C TYR A 69 -8.46 -6.30 5.63
N ILE A 70 -8.39 -5.16 4.94
CA ILE A 70 -9.15 -3.96 5.33
C ILE A 70 -10.66 -4.20 5.36
N GLN A 71 -11.19 -5.01 4.45
CA GLN A 71 -12.61 -5.34 4.39
C GLN A 71 -13.09 -6.00 5.68
N TYR A 72 -12.33 -6.99 6.17
CA TYR A 72 -12.70 -7.69 7.40
C TYR A 72 -12.58 -6.81 8.64
N GLU A 73 -11.60 -5.93 8.66
CA GLU A 73 -11.47 -5.00 9.77
C GLU A 73 -12.59 -3.97 9.78
N CYS A 74 -12.98 -3.43 8.63
CA CYS A 74 -14.12 -2.52 8.50
C CYS A 74 -15.46 -3.18 8.85
N ILE A 75 -15.62 -4.49 8.62
CA ILE A 75 -16.82 -5.23 9.05
C ILE A 75 -16.88 -5.33 10.59
N LYS A 76 -15.75 -5.56 11.25
CA LYS A 76 -15.67 -5.63 12.71
C LYS A 76 -15.84 -4.28 13.38
N ASN A 77 -15.26 -3.25 12.79
CA ASN A 77 -15.28 -1.89 13.28
C ASN A 77 -15.62 -0.91 12.15
N ILE A 78 -16.91 -0.73 11.92
CA ILE A 78 -17.43 0.07 10.80
C ILE A 78 -17.02 1.55 10.88
N GLY A 79 -16.68 2.05 12.06
CA GLY A 79 -16.23 3.42 12.31
C GLY A 79 -14.70 3.61 12.27
N MET A 80 -13.94 2.54 12.05
CA MET A 80 -12.49 2.58 12.12
C MET A 80 -11.86 3.69 11.26
N LEU A 81 -12.37 3.88 10.04
CA LEU A 81 -11.85 4.87 9.11
C LEU A 81 -12.36 6.29 9.38
N ASP A 82 -13.44 6.44 10.15
CA ASP A 82 -14.04 7.76 10.41
C ASP A 82 -13.16 8.65 11.32
N GLU A 83 -12.19 8.03 12.01
CA GLU A 83 -11.20 8.72 12.85
C GLU A 83 -9.94 9.12 12.08
N MET A 84 -9.84 8.74 10.80
CA MET A 84 -8.68 9.03 9.97
C MET A 84 -8.83 10.39 9.27
N ASP A 85 -7.73 11.09 9.07
CA ASP A 85 -7.65 12.28 8.22
C ASP A 85 -7.43 11.90 6.75
N VAL A 86 -6.64 10.83 6.54
CA VAL A 86 -6.24 10.34 5.22
C VAL A 86 -6.17 8.82 5.23
N VAL A 87 -6.67 8.20 4.19
CA VAL A 87 -6.49 6.78 3.89
C VAL A 87 -5.61 6.65 2.67
N VAL A 88 -4.50 5.90 2.78
CA VAL A 88 -3.55 5.69 1.69
C VAL A 88 -3.57 4.23 1.25
N ILE A 89 -3.86 4.01 -0.02
CA ILE A 89 -3.89 2.69 -0.65
C ILE A 89 -2.57 2.46 -1.41
N THR A 90 -1.88 1.36 -1.08
CA THR A 90 -0.64 0.92 -1.72
C THR A 90 -0.57 -0.61 -1.77
N THR A 91 -1.73 -1.25 -1.89
CA THR A 91 -1.89 -2.70 -1.64
C THR A 91 -1.53 -3.56 -2.84
N ALA A 92 -1.80 -3.07 -4.06
CA ALA A 92 -1.82 -3.87 -5.29
C ALA A 92 -2.75 -5.11 -5.16
N ASP A 93 -3.83 -4.97 -4.37
CA ASP A 93 -4.92 -5.93 -4.21
C ASP A 93 -6.23 -5.24 -4.60
N TRP A 94 -6.72 -5.55 -5.80
CA TRP A 94 -7.88 -4.89 -6.37
C TRP A 94 -9.13 -4.98 -5.48
N ASN A 95 -9.33 -6.11 -4.82
CA ASN A 95 -10.48 -6.26 -3.93
C ASN A 95 -10.48 -5.24 -2.78
N SER A 96 -9.33 -4.98 -2.20
CA SER A 96 -9.17 -3.97 -1.14
C SER A 96 -9.27 -2.54 -1.69
N GLU A 97 -8.72 -2.31 -2.87
CA GLU A 97 -8.73 -1.00 -3.54
C GLU A 97 -10.14 -0.63 -3.96
N GLU A 98 -10.84 -1.51 -4.67
CA GLU A 98 -12.23 -1.33 -5.07
C GLU A 98 -13.16 -1.11 -3.87
N PHE A 99 -12.99 -1.90 -2.80
CA PHE A 99 -13.76 -1.74 -1.56
C PHE A 99 -13.59 -0.34 -0.96
N LEU A 100 -12.38 0.18 -0.88
CA LEU A 100 -12.12 1.50 -0.31
C LEU A 100 -12.67 2.63 -1.20
N TRP A 101 -12.59 2.49 -2.52
CA TRP A 101 -13.20 3.42 -3.45
C TRP A 101 -14.71 3.44 -3.33
N LEU A 102 -15.36 2.26 -3.31
CA LEU A 102 -16.80 2.14 -3.13
C LEU A 102 -17.26 2.72 -1.79
N LEU A 103 -16.51 2.42 -0.73
CA LEU A 103 -16.80 2.95 0.60
C LEU A 103 -16.74 4.47 0.63
N HIS A 104 -15.71 5.06 -0.01
CA HIS A 104 -15.52 6.51 -0.10
C HIS A 104 -16.65 7.17 -0.91
N GLU A 105 -17.02 6.61 -2.05
CA GLU A 105 -18.11 7.12 -2.89
C GLU A 105 -19.44 7.11 -2.16
N VAL A 106 -19.80 5.98 -1.53
CA VAL A 106 -21.11 5.79 -0.87
C VAL A 106 -21.22 6.61 0.42
N ARG A 107 -20.17 6.61 1.25
CA ARG A 107 -20.22 7.25 2.58
C ARG A 107 -19.84 8.73 2.56
N ARG A 108 -19.15 9.20 1.54
CA ARG A 108 -18.62 10.58 1.45
C ARG A 108 -17.94 11.01 2.75
N PRO A 109 -16.90 10.27 3.16
CA PRO A 109 -16.32 10.46 4.48
C PRO A 109 -15.53 11.77 4.59
N LYS A 110 -15.15 12.12 5.81
CA LYS A 110 -14.32 13.30 6.09
C LYS A 110 -12.83 13.10 5.80
N TRP A 111 -12.38 11.87 5.57
CA TRP A 111 -11.00 11.57 5.21
C TRP A 111 -10.79 11.65 3.69
N ALA A 112 -9.59 12.04 3.31
CA ALA A 112 -9.15 11.98 1.92
C ALA A 112 -8.72 10.56 1.56
N LEU A 113 -8.94 10.12 0.31
CA LEU A 113 -8.42 8.85 -0.19
C LEU A 113 -7.29 9.12 -1.17
N ILE A 114 -6.16 8.45 -0.96
CA ILE A 114 -4.99 8.51 -1.83
C ILE A 114 -4.67 7.09 -2.26
N GLN A 115 -4.69 6.81 -3.56
CA GLN A 115 -4.16 5.57 -4.12
C GLN A 115 -2.85 5.85 -4.85
N ALA A 116 -1.81 5.07 -4.56
CA ALA A 116 -0.52 5.18 -5.20
C ALA A 116 -0.05 3.82 -5.72
N TRP A 117 0.44 3.80 -6.95
CA TRP A 117 1.02 2.62 -7.57
C TRP A 117 2.13 3.01 -8.53
N ALA A 118 2.94 2.04 -8.93
CA ALA A 118 4.01 2.21 -9.88
C ALA A 118 3.80 1.28 -11.07
N GLU A 119 4.15 1.74 -12.26
CA GLU A 119 4.30 0.88 -13.43
C GLU A 119 5.55 0.00 -13.30
N PRO A 120 5.66 -1.06 -14.11
CA PRO A 120 6.83 -1.95 -14.08
C PRO A 120 8.15 -1.19 -14.11
N HIS A 121 9.15 -1.73 -13.40
CA HIS A 121 10.48 -1.12 -13.21
C HIS A 121 10.50 0.21 -12.46
N ALA A 122 9.37 0.64 -11.87
CA ALA A 122 9.22 1.89 -11.11
C ALA A 122 9.71 3.12 -11.90
N ILE A 123 9.45 3.14 -13.21
CA ILE A 123 9.81 4.28 -14.09
C ILE A 123 8.78 5.39 -13.97
N ILE A 124 7.51 5.02 -13.80
CA ILE A 124 6.39 5.95 -13.65
C ILE A 124 5.64 5.57 -12.39
N GLY A 125 5.40 6.54 -11.54
CA GLY A 125 4.51 6.45 -10.39
C GLY A 125 3.22 7.21 -10.65
N HIS A 126 2.12 6.65 -10.18
CA HIS A 126 0.80 7.27 -10.26
C HIS A 126 0.27 7.54 -8.85
N VAL A 127 -0.38 8.67 -8.70
CA VAL A 127 -1.10 9.01 -7.46
C VAL A 127 -2.45 9.58 -7.82
N LEU A 128 -3.50 8.98 -7.28
CA LEU A 128 -4.87 9.45 -7.41
C LEU A 128 -5.35 9.92 -6.03
N ILE A 129 -5.85 11.16 -5.97
CA ILE A 129 -6.23 11.79 -4.72
C ILE A 129 -7.68 12.26 -4.81
N THR A 130 -8.50 11.88 -3.83
CA THR A 130 -9.81 12.48 -3.63
C THR A 130 -9.79 13.47 -2.45
N ARG A 131 -10.75 14.39 -2.46
CA ARG A 131 -10.97 15.28 -1.32
C ARG A 131 -12.00 14.68 -0.36
N PRO A 132 -11.95 15.07 0.93
CA PRO A 132 -13.03 14.76 1.86
C PRO A 132 -14.40 15.14 1.30
N ASN A 133 -15.42 14.35 1.60
CA ASN A 133 -16.81 14.52 1.14
C ASN A 133 -16.98 14.52 -0.39
N SER A 134 -15.98 14.09 -1.15
CA SER A 134 -16.04 13.97 -2.61
C SER A 134 -16.88 12.76 -3.02
N ILE A 135 -17.50 12.86 -4.21
CA ILE A 135 -18.16 11.74 -4.91
C ILE A 135 -17.24 11.13 -5.98
N ALA A 136 -15.96 11.51 -6.00
CA ALA A 136 -15.04 10.99 -6.99
C ALA A 136 -14.86 9.48 -6.81
N ASP A 137 -14.93 8.78 -7.93
CA ASP A 137 -14.69 7.34 -8.01
C ASP A 137 -13.49 7.08 -8.92
N GLY A 138 -12.44 6.50 -8.39
CA GLY A 138 -11.24 6.16 -9.15
C GLY A 138 -11.33 4.83 -9.88
N ARG A 139 -12.35 4.00 -9.61
CA ARG A 139 -12.45 2.64 -10.17
C ARG A 139 -12.53 2.61 -11.70
N TYR A 140 -13.14 3.60 -12.32
CA TYR A 140 -13.23 3.67 -13.78
C TYR A 140 -11.91 3.90 -14.52
N LEU A 141 -10.82 4.14 -13.78
CA LEU A 141 -9.46 4.18 -14.33
C LEU A 141 -8.82 2.80 -14.46
N PHE A 142 -9.50 1.77 -13.94
CA PHE A 142 -9.03 0.40 -13.93
C PHE A 142 -10.05 -0.52 -14.60
N ASP A 143 -9.59 -1.65 -15.11
CA ASP A 143 -10.49 -2.71 -15.59
C ASP A 143 -11.06 -3.54 -14.41
N GLU A 144 -11.89 -4.52 -14.74
CA GLU A 144 -12.52 -5.42 -13.76
C GLU A 144 -11.52 -6.28 -12.96
N HIS A 145 -10.27 -6.35 -13.40
CA HIS A 145 -9.19 -7.07 -12.73
C HIS A 145 -8.22 -6.14 -11.98
N GLY A 146 -8.49 -4.83 -12.00
CA GLY A 146 -7.65 -3.81 -11.36
C GLY A 146 -6.43 -3.39 -12.18
N SER A 147 -6.40 -3.69 -13.49
CA SER A 147 -5.34 -3.20 -14.35
C SER A 147 -5.60 -1.75 -14.75
N PHE A 148 -4.58 -0.91 -14.63
CA PHE A 148 -4.70 0.50 -15.00
C PHE A 148 -4.86 0.68 -16.51
N LEU A 149 -5.92 1.34 -16.94
CA LEU A 149 -6.31 1.48 -18.35
C LEU A 149 -5.41 2.45 -19.15
N HIS A 150 -4.67 3.32 -18.48
CA HIS A 150 -3.85 4.36 -19.08
C HIS A 150 -2.36 4.17 -18.79
N GLN A 151 -1.88 2.92 -18.88
CA GLN A 151 -0.47 2.61 -18.69
C GLN A 151 0.38 3.31 -19.75
N HIS A 152 1.49 3.91 -19.35
CA HIS A 152 2.40 4.67 -20.20
C HIS A 152 3.66 3.90 -20.60
N SER A 153 3.98 2.83 -19.88
CA SER A 153 5.12 1.97 -20.20
C SER A 153 4.65 0.66 -20.84
N GLU A 154 5.34 0.23 -21.88
CA GLU A 154 5.13 -1.06 -22.55
C GLU A 154 6.35 -1.95 -22.29
N TRP A 155 6.11 -3.14 -21.79
CA TRP A 155 7.16 -4.11 -21.51
C TRP A 155 6.82 -5.46 -22.10
N LYS A 156 7.82 -6.14 -22.60
CA LYS A 156 7.68 -7.54 -22.97
C LYS A 156 7.27 -8.32 -21.70
N ASP A 157 6.26 -9.18 -21.84
CA ASP A 157 5.71 -9.97 -20.73
C ASP A 157 5.21 -9.11 -19.55
N ASN A 158 4.68 -7.91 -19.81
CA ASN A 158 4.22 -6.94 -18.80
C ASN A 158 5.27 -6.58 -17.73
N GLY A 159 6.56 -6.72 -18.06
CA GLY A 159 7.66 -6.43 -17.15
C GLY A 159 7.82 -7.42 -16.00
N VAL A 160 7.12 -8.55 -16.03
CA VAL A 160 7.15 -9.57 -14.99
C VAL A 160 8.35 -10.50 -15.19
N ILE A 161 9.14 -10.69 -14.13
CA ILE A 161 10.25 -11.64 -14.12
C ILE A 161 9.87 -12.82 -13.24
N PRO A 162 9.80 -14.05 -13.80
CA PRO A 162 9.55 -15.24 -13.00
C PRO A 162 10.72 -15.53 -12.06
N LEU A 163 10.41 -15.87 -10.82
CA LEU A 163 11.41 -16.33 -9.87
C LEU A 163 11.69 -17.82 -10.02
N PRO A 164 12.95 -18.24 -10.13
CA PRO A 164 13.28 -19.65 -10.21
C PRO A 164 12.83 -20.41 -8.96
N GLY A 165 12.03 -21.45 -9.14
CA GLY A 165 11.75 -22.45 -8.11
C GLY A 165 10.46 -22.31 -7.31
N CYS A 166 9.70 -21.21 -7.39
CA CYS A 166 8.49 -21.07 -6.58
C CYS A 166 7.20 -20.68 -7.32
N GLY A 167 7.21 -20.62 -8.63
CA GLY A 167 6.02 -20.18 -9.39
C GLY A 167 5.61 -18.73 -9.13
N GLU A 168 6.40 -18.00 -8.36
CA GLU A 168 6.21 -16.58 -8.10
C GLU A 168 6.89 -15.73 -9.16
N ALA A 169 6.42 -14.51 -9.31
CA ALA A 169 7.00 -13.52 -10.21
C ALA A 169 7.14 -12.19 -9.50
N PHE A 170 8.07 -11.35 -9.94
CA PHE A 170 8.18 -10.00 -9.44
C PHE A 170 8.34 -8.98 -10.56
N ILE A 171 7.91 -7.76 -10.28
CA ILE A 171 8.13 -6.62 -11.16
C ILE A 171 9.39 -5.89 -10.66
N PRO A 172 10.42 -5.74 -11.49
CA PRO A 172 11.63 -5.02 -11.08
C PRO A 172 11.32 -3.56 -10.75
N GLY A 173 12.11 -2.99 -9.87
CA GLY A 173 11.97 -1.59 -9.46
C GLY A 173 12.77 -1.31 -8.19
N GLY A 174 12.83 -2.32 -7.32
CA GLY A 174 13.61 -2.27 -6.08
C GLY A 174 13.26 -1.11 -5.15
N PRO A 175 13.89 -1.04 -3.96
CA PRO A 175 13.63 0.03 -3.01
C PRO A 175 14.04 1.42 -3.52
N ILE A 176 15.09 1.51 -4.30
CA ILE A 176 15.58 2.80 -4.83
C ILE A 176 14.59 3.38 -5.83
N GLY A 177 14.12 2.57 -6.80
CA GLY A 177 13.14 3.02 -7.78
C GLY A 177 11.85 3.48 -7.12
N ILE A 178 11.34 2.72 -6.16
CA ILE A 178 10.10 3.06 -5.45
C ILE A 178 10.24 4.31 -4.58
N ASN A 179 11.42 4.58 -4.02
CA ASN A 179 11.64 5.79 -3.21
C ASN A 179 11.86 7.05 -4.06
N THR A 180 12.04 6.94 -5.36
CA THR A 180 12.27 8.08 -6.27
C THR A 180 11.03 8.51 -7.03
N ILE A 181 9.95 7.71 -7.01
CA ILE A 181 8.65 8.09 -7.54
C ILE A 181 7.82 8.74 -6.46
#